data_34cf46085aba3d9d5c4710659f508c1d
#
_entry.id   34cf46085aba3d9d5c4710659f508c1d
#
_cell.length_a   1.000
_cell.length_b   1.000
_cell.length_c   1.000
_cell.angle_alpha   90.00
_cell.angle_beta   90.00
_cell.angle_gamma   90.00
#
_symmetry.space_group_name_H-M   'P 1'
#
loop_
_entity.id
_entity.type
_entity.pdbx_description
1 polymer ?
#
loop_
_entity_poly.entity_id
_entity_poly.type
_entity_poly.pdbx_seq_one_letter_code
_entity_poly.pdbx_strand_id
1 'polypeptide(L)'
;TTAPQPVIAIAERRVSEVEELESCEWIVIADQISDPGNLGTIFRSAEAAGASGVVLTPGTVEAFNSKVVRSSAGSMFYIPVFEDITIDEVKQAGFSIVGTSSHEQRGSRPFTEASLTGKIAIVVGNEAHGMDDAELVDQWITIPHRGRSESLNVAMAATVVCFEVAHQRDNAN
;
A
#
# COMPACT_ATOMS: atom_id res chain seq x y z
N THR A 1 0.65 27.95 11.25
CA THR A 1 1.81 27.39 11.96
C THR A 1 2.49 28.48 12.76
N THR A 2 2.85 28.17 14.01
CA THR A 2 3.58 29.10 14.91
C THR A 2 5.06 29.25 14.52
N ALA A 3 5.60 28.38 13.68
CA ALA A 3 6.94 28.42 13.12
C ALA A 3 6.89 27.97 11.65
N PRO A 4 6.50 28.85 10.71
CA PRO A 4 6.45 28.50 9.31
C PRO A 4 7.86 28.32 8.74
N GLN A 5 8.00 27.38 7.79
CA GLN A 5 9.21 27.29 6.99
C GLN A 5 9.32 28.50 6.07
N PRO A 6 10.53 29.03 5.81
CA PRO A 6 10.72 30.27 5.03
C PRO A 6 10.52 30.06 3.52
N VAL A 7 10.18 28.87 3.06
CA VAL A 7 10.04 28.52 1.64
C VAL A 7 8.66 27.91 1.39
N ILE A 8 8.00 28.36 0.32
CA ILE A 8 6.78 27.78 -0.24
C ILE A 8 7.09 27.40 -1.69
N ALA A 9 6.76 26.17 -2.07
CA ALA A 9 6.86 25.72 -3.45
C ALA A 9 5.46 25.45 -4.02
N ILE A 10 5.26 25.79 -5.29
CA ILE A 10 4.10 25.38 -6.08
C ILE A 10 4.60 24.37 -7.09
N ALA A 11 3.96 23.19 -7.12
CA ALA A 11 4.30 22.13 -8.02
C ALA A 11 3.05 21.64 -8.76
N GLU A 12 3.23 21.16 -9.97
CA GLU A 12 2.17 20.50 -10.70
C GLU A 12 1.82 19.16 -10.05
N ARG A 13 0.52 18.86 -9.92
CA ARG A 13 0.04 17.57 -9.44
C ARG A 13 0.23 16.56 -10.56
N ARG A 14 0.94 15.46 -10.28
CA ARG A 14 1.09 14.32 -11.17
C ARG A 14 0.37 13.11 -10.58
N VAL A 15 -0.57 12.58 -11.34
CA VAL A 15 -1.24 11.29 -11.11
C VAL A 15 -0.88 10.42 -12.29
N SER A 16 -0.56 9.16 -12.03
CA SER A 16 -0.23 8.19 -13.08
C SER A 16 -1.51 7.57 -13.65
N GLU A 17 -1.48 7.26 -14.94
CA GLU A 17 -2.58 6.60 -15.65
C GLU A 17 -2.50 5.07 -15.45
N VAL A 18 -3.65 4.37 -15.55
CA VAL A 18 -3.74 2.93 -15.28
C VAL A 18 -2.82 2.10 -16.19
N GLU A 19 -2.57 2.55 -17.40
CA GLU A 19 -1.68 1.90 -18.38
C GLU A 19 -0.23 1.85 -17.90
N GLU A 20 0.19 2.81 -17.07
CA GLU A 20 1.54 2.83 -16.49
C GLU A 20 1.77 1.66 -15.51
N LEU A 21 0.70 1.03 -14.98
CA LEU A 21 0.79 -0.18 -14.14
C LEU A 21 1.47 -1.35 -14.85
N GLU A 22 1.39 -1.43 -16.18
CA GLU A 22 2.03 -2.51 -16.93
C GLU A 22 3.54 -2.57 -16.70
N SER A 23 4.18 -1.42 -16.50
CA SER A 23 5.62 -1.28 -16.25
C SER A 23 6.03 -1.51 -14.81
N CYS A 24 5.07 -1.58 -13.87
CA CYS A 24 5.34 -1.77 -12.46
C CYS A 24 5.64 -3.23 -12.15
N GLU A 25 6.63 -3.46 -11.27
CA GLU A 25 7.00 -4.81 -10.81
C GLU A 25 6.19 -5.23 -9.58
N TRP A 26 6.10 -4.36 -8.60
CA TRP A 26 5.25 -4.57 -7.43
C TRP A 26 4.72 -3.25 -6.89
N ILE A 27 3.52 -3.28 -6.35
CA ILE A 27 2.81 -2.08 -5.89
C ILE A 27 2.11 -2.33 -4.55
N VAL A 28 1.72 -1.23 -3.90
CA VAL A 28 0.84 -1.26 -2.73
C VAL A 28 -0.52 -0.70 -3.12
N ILE A 29 -1.59 -1.40 -2.79
CA ILE A 29 -2.96 -0.92 -2.89
C ILE A 29 -3.42 -0.47 -1.52
N ALA A 30 -3.70 0.82 -1.38
CA ALA A 30 -4.36 1.40 -0.22
C ALA A 30 -5.88 1.34 -0.45
N ASP A 31 -6.53 0.35 0.17
CA ASP A 31 -7.94 0.09 -0.04
C ASP A 31 -8.79 0.80 1.01
N GLN A 32 -9.60 1.78 0.58
CA GLN A 32 -10.52 2.57 1.40
C GLN A 32 -9.86 3.16 2.68
N ILE A 33 -8.61 3.59 2.58
CA ILE A 33 -7.90 4.22 3.70
C ILE A 33 -8.46 5.63 3.94
N SER A 34 -9.12 5.83 5.07
CA SER A 34 -9.76 7.10 5.43
C SER A 34 -8.87 8.07 6.20
N ASP A 35 -7.87 7.56 6.96
CA ASP A 35 -6.98 8.41 7.75
C ASP A 35 -5.78 8.90 6.93
N PRO A 36 -5.60 10.23 6.78
CA PRO A 36 -4.51 10.80 5.98
C PRO A 36 -3.12 10.57 6.59
N GLY A 37 -3.02 10.31 7.89
CA GLY A 37 -1.76 9.97 8.55
C GLY A 37 -1.30 8.57 8.14
N ASN A 38 -2.23 7.62 8.11
CA ASN A 38 -1.97 6.26 7.65
C ASN A 38 -1.56 6.25 6.16
N LEU A 39 -2.31 6.95 5.30
CA LEU A 39 -1.97 6.99 3.87
C LEU A 39 -0.58 7.57 3.64
N GLY A 40 -0.23 8.69 4.30
CA GLY A 40 1.12 9.26 4.17
C GLY A 40 2.22 8.32 4.68
N THR A 41 1.95 7.54 5.73
CA THR A 41 2.90 6.54 6.23
C THR A 41 3.04 5.37 5.26
N ILE A 42 1.93 4.95 4.60
CA ILE A 42 1.96 3.92 3.54
C ILE A 42 2.85 4.38 2.38
N PHE A 43 2.71 5.64 1.90
CA PHE A 43 3.61 6.19 0.88
C PHE A 43 5.09 6.11 1.27
N ARG A 44 5.42 6.47 2.52
CA ARG A 44 6.81 6.38 3.01
C ARG A 44 7.34 4.97 3.01
N SER A 45 6.52 4.02 3.46
CA SER A 45 6.94 2.61 3.55
C SER A 45 7.08 1.98 2.17
N ALA A 46 6.16 2.26 1.27
CA ALA A 46 6.19 1.76 -0.10
C ALA A 46 7.41 2.28 -0.87
N GLU A 47 7.65 3.59 -0.82
CA GLU A 47 8.82 4.22 -1.47
C GLU A 47 10.13 3.69 -0.89
N ALA A 48 10.25 3.67 0.45
CA ALA A 48 11.48 3.21 1.12
C ALA A 48 11.78 1.73 0.89
N ALA A 49 10.77 0.91 0.63
CA ALA A 49 10.91 -0.51 0.30
C ALA A 49 11.06 -0.77 -1.21
N GLY A 50 11.08 0.26 -2.05
CA GLY A 50 11.27 0.15 -3.49
C GLY A 50 10.03 -0.31 -4.27
N ALA A 51 8.82 -0.03 -3.78
CA ALA A 51 7.61 -0.25 -4.56
C ALA A 51 7.59 0.60 -5.83
N SER A 52 7.06 0.05 -6.92
CA SER A 52 6.94 0.75 -8.19
C SER A 52 5.80 1.78 -8.21
N GLY A 53 4.86 1.71 -7.26
CA GLY A 53 3.74 2.63 -7.17
C GLY A 53 2.82 2.35 -5.98
N VAL A 54 1.93 3.31 -5.72
CA VAL A 54 0.82 3.17 -4.76
C VAL A 54 -0.49 3.45 -5.48
N VAL A 55 -1.39 2.47 -5.41
CA VAL A 55 -2.75 2.55 -5.94
C VAL A 55 -3.71 2.91 -4.81
N LEU A 56 -4.60 3.85 -5.05
CA LEU A 56 -5.67 4.23 -4.15
C LEU A 56 -7.00 3.79 -4.75
N THR A 57 -7.72 2.91 -4.04
CA THR A 57 -9.06 2.52 -4.46
C THR A 57 -10.08 3.64 -4.21
N PRO A 58 -11.22 3.63 -4.92
CA PRO A 58 -12.33 4.53 -4.64
C PRO A 58 -12.71 4.52 -3.16
N GLY A 59 -12.91 5.70 -2.57
CA GLY A 59 -13.18 5.86 -1.14
C GLY A 59 -11.95 6.07 -0.26
N THR A 60 -10.75 5.95 -0.79
CA THR A 60 -9.51 6.35 -0.10
C THR A 60 -9.41 7.87 -0.02
N VAL A 61 -8.87 8.38 1.08
CA VAL A 61 -8.62 9.83 1.25
C VAL A 61 -7.70 10.35 0.14
N GLU A 62 -7.97 11.57 -0.34
CA GLU A 62 -7.21 12.21 -1.42
C GLU A 62 -5.69 12.20 -1.14
N ALA A 63 -4.89 11.72 -2.10
CA ALA A 63 -3.44 11.62 -1.97
C ALA A 63 -2.79 12.98 -1.67
N PHE A 64 -3.27 14.03 -2.34
CA PHE A 64 -2.70 15.38 -2.22
C PHE A 64 -3.34 16.23 -1.11
N ASN A 65 -4.14 15.62 -0.22
CA ASN A 65 -4.56 16.26 1.02
C ASN A 65 -3.34 16.74 1.81
N SER A 66 -3.39 17.96 2.35
CA SER A 66 -2.24 18.57 3.05
C SER A 66 -1.71 17.75 4.23
N LYS A 67 -2.55 16.91 4.86
CA LYS A 67 -2.12 16.00 5.94
C LYS A 67 -1.38 14.79 5.38
N VAL A 68 -1.82 14.22 4.24
CA VAL A 68 -1.12 13.14 3.53
C VAL A 68 0.25 13.62 3.09
N VAL A 69 0.32 14.77 2.41
CA VAL A 69 1.58 15.39 1.96
C VAL A 69 2.56 15.54 3.12
N ARG A 70 2.11 16.05 4.27
CA ARG A 70 2.97 16.20 5.45
C ARG A 70 3.41 14.87 6.05
N SER A 71 2.49 13.91 6.18
CA SER A 71 2.80 12.60 6.79
C SER A 71 3.66 11.73 5.89
N SER A 72 3.58 11.90 4.56
CA SER A 72 4.48 11.22 3.62
C SER A 72 5.94 11.67 3.71
N ALA A 73 6.20 12.81 4.37
CA ALA A 73 7.54 13.41 4.47
C ALA A 73 8.25 13.59 3.11
N GLY A 74 7.47 13.74 2.03
CA GLY A 74 7.95 13.93 0.67
C GLY A 74 8.02 12.67 -0.18
N SER A 75 7.91 11.45 0.40
CA SER A 75 8.01 10.19 -0.35
C SER A 75 7.01 10.09 -1.49
N MET A 76 5.80 10.64 -1.31
CA MET A 76 4.79 10.64 -2.37
C MET A 76 5.19 11.36 -3.67
N PHE A 77 6.24 12.19 -3.65
CA PHE A 77 6.75 12.86 -4.84
C PHE A 77 7.80 12.03 -5.61
N TYR A 78 8.20 10.89 -5.06
CA TYR A 78 9.21 10.00 -5.63
C TYR A 78 8.63 8.68 -6.11
N ILE A 79 7.37 8.39 -5.77
CA ILE A 79 6.69 7.16 -6.15
C ILE A 79 5.44 7.48 -6.99
N PRO A 80 5.17 6.75 -8.08
CA PRO A 80 3.94 6.87 -8.86
C PRO A 80 2.68 6.69 -7.99
N VAL A 81 1.70 7.56 -8.20
CA VAL A 81 0.42 7.56 -7.50
C VAL A 81 -0.70 7.33 -8.51
N PHE A 82 -1.48 6.30 -8.29
CA PHE A 82 -2.62 5.92 -9.10
C PHE A 82 -3.88 6.12 -8.27
N GLU A 83 -4.76 7.04 -8.66
CA GLU A 83 -6.00 7.35 -7.93
C GLU A 83 -7.21 6.73 -8.61
N ASP A 84 -8.21 6.34 -7.81
CA ASP A 84 -9.49 5.80 -8.25
C ASP A 84 -9.38 4.53 -9.12
N ILE A 85 -8.38 3.70 -8.88
CA ILE A 85 -8.17 2.41 -9.57
C ILE A 85 -8.70 1.27 -8.68
N THR A 86 -9.52 0.42 -9.25
CA THR A 86 -10.09 -0.76 -8.58
C THR A 86 -9.09 -1.91 -8.49
N ILE A 87 -9.30 -2.84 -7.56
CA ILE A 87 -8.48 -4.06 -7.45
C ILE A 87 -8.59 -4.92 -8.72
N ASP A 88 -9.78 -4.93 -9.35
CA ASP A 88 -10.00 -5.66 -10.62
C ASP A 88 -9.14 -5.11 -11.75
N GLU A 89 -9.06 -3.78 -11.91
CA GLU A 89 -8.18 -3.14 -12.91
C GLU A 89 -6.70 -3.47 -12.67
N VAL A 90 -6.26 -3.48 -11.41
CA VAL A 90 -4.89 -3.92 -11.06
C VAL A 90 -4.68 -5.39 -11.44
N LYS A 91 -5.66 -6.26 -11.19
CA LYS A 91 -5.59 -7.67 -11.56
C LYS A 91 -5.55 -7.84 -13.09
N GLN A 92 -6.32 -7.05 -13.83
CA GLN A 92 -6.30 -7.03 -15.30
C GLN A 92 -4.95 -6.54 -15.86
N ALA A 93 -4.22 -5.67 -15.14
CA ALA A 93 -2.85 -5.27 -15.47
C ALA A 93 -1.80 -6.37 -15.18
N GLY A 94 -2.23 -7.57 -14.77
CA GLY A 94 -1.41 -8.77 -14.61
C GLY A 94 -0.76 -8.96 -13.25
N PHE A 95 -1.23 -8.25 -12.22
CA PHE A 95 -0.74 -8.45 -10.86
C PHE A 95 -1.42 -9.64 -10.17
N SER A 96 -0.65 -10.41 -9.41
CA SER A 96 -1.19 -11.30 -8.39
C SER A 96 -1.54 -10.48 -7.14
N ILE A 97 -2.76 -10.62 -6.67
CA ILE A 97 -3.30 -9.84 -5.57
C ILE A 97 -3.03 -10.54 -4.24
N VAL A 98 -2.28 -9.88 -3.37
CA VAL A 98 -1.93 -10.38 -2.04
C VAL A 98 -2.66 -9.55 -0.98
N GLY A 99 -3.70 -10.11 -0.39
CA GLY A 99 -4.47 -9.46 0.67
C GLY A 99 -3.82 -9.62 2.05
N THR A 100 -3.85 -8.55 2.85
CA THR A 100 -3.42 -8.61 4.25
C THR A 100 -4.64 -8.73 5.16
N SER A 101 -4.58 -9.60 6.17
CA SER A 101 -5.65 -9.77 7.15
C SER A 101 -5.10 -9.84 8.57
N SER A 102 -5.80 -9.20 9.52
CA SER A 102 -5.54 -9.32 10.97
C SER A 102 -6.07 -10.62 11.54
N HIS A 103 -7.07 -11.23 10.88
CA HIS A 103 -7.67 -12.49 11.30
C HIS A 103 -7.16 -13.63 10.40
N GLU A 104 -7.03 -14.83 10.97
CA GLU A 104 -6.72 -16.01 10.19
C GLU A 104 -7.90 -16.31 9.24
N GLN A 105 -7.77 -15.85 8.01
CA GLN A 105 -8.65 -16.23 6.92
C GLN A 105 -8.33 -17.67 6.50
N ARG A 106 -9.33 -18.41 6.01
CA ARG A 106 -9.11 -19.77 5.54
C ARG A 106 -8.07 -19.78 4.41
N GLY A 107 -6.94 -20.44 4.68
CA GLY A 107 -5.81 -20.50 3.74
C GLY A 107 -4.81 -19.34 3.85
N SER A 108 -4.97 -18.42 4.81
CA SER A 108 -3.94 -17.41 5.09
C SER A 108 -2.68 -18.08 5.63
N ARG A 109 -1.53 -17.51 5.28
CA ARG A 109 -0.23 -17.96 5.78
C ARG A 109 0.56 -16.80 6.37
N PRO A 110 1.50 -17.04 7.28
CA PRO A 110 2.41 -16.01 7.75
C PRO A 110 3.08 -15.29 6.57
N PHE A 111 3.19 -13.97 6.63
CA PHE A 111 3.76 -13.15 5.56
C PHE A 111 5.19 -13.56 5.17
N THR A 112 5.95 -14.09 6.13
CA THR A 112 7.32 -14.62 5.91
C THR A 112 7.36 -15.98 5.20
N GLU A 113 6.23 -16.67 5.10
CA GLU A 113 6.10 -17.97 4.42
C GLU A 113 5.42 -17.86 3.05
N ALA A 114 4.96 -16.65 2.72
CA ALA A 114 4.33 -16.36 1.45
C ALA A 114 5.40 -16.03 0.39
N SER A 115 5.14 -16.38 -0.87
CA SER A 115 5.96 -15.90 -1.97
C SER A 115 5.56 -14.47 -2.33
N LEU A 116 6.42 -13.51 -2.06
CA LEU A 116 6.21 -12.08 -2.29
C LEU A 116 7.13 -11.54 -3.41
N THR A 117 7.53 -12.42 -4.32
CA THR A 117 8.32 -12.11 -5.51
C THR A 117 7.44 -12.05 -6.77
N GLY A 118 7.96 -11.55 -7.87
CA GLY A 118 7.21 -11.43 -9.11
C GLY A 118 6.33 -10.17 -9.18
N LYS A 119 5.35 -10.17 -10.10
CA LYS A 119 4.44 -9.04 -10.31
C LYS A 119 3.26 -9.14 -9.34
N ILE A 120 3.37 -8.48 -8.19
CA ILE A 120 2.40 -8.56 -7.08
C ILE A 120 1.88 -7.19 -6.66
N ALA A 121 0.64 -7.18 -6.16
CA ALA A 121 0.02 -6.04 -5.53
C ALA A 121 -0.36 -6.39 -4.08
N ILE A 122 0.23 -5.70 -3.11
CA ILE A 122 -0.08 -5.87 -1.69
C ILE A 122 -1.26 -4.98 -1.32
N VAL A 123 -2.37 -5.58 -0.94
CA VAL A 123 -3.56 -4.84 -0.50
C VAL A 123 -3.52 -4.64 1.00
N VAL A 124 -3.58 -3.38 1.41
CA VAL A 124 -3.76 -2.96 2.80
C VAL A 124 -5.02 -2.12 2.91
N GLY A 125 -5.94 -2.51 3.75
CA GLY A 125 -7.28 -1.94 3.76
C GLY A 125 -7.86 -1.70 5.14
N ASN A 126 -9.07 -1.14 5.15
CA ASN A 126 -9.84 -0.87 6.35
C ASN A 126 -10.39 -2.18 6.93
N GLU A 127 -9.86 -2.60 8.08
CA GLU A 127 -10.28 -3.83 8.77
C GLU A 127 -11.75 -3.82 9.22
N ALA A 128 -12.38 -2.65 9.34
CA ALA A 128 -13.72 -2.50 9.90
C ALA A 128 -14.84 -3.01 8.97
N HIS A 129 -14.61 -3.08 7.67
CA HIS A 129 -15.63 -3.45 6.68
C HIS A 129 -15.29 -4.73 5.90
N GLY A 130 -14.08 -5.29 6.09
CA GLY A 130 -13.57 -6.34 5.20
C GLY A 130 -13.20 -5.77 3.83
N MET A 131 -12.62 -6.59 3.00
CA MET A 131 -12.34 -6.23 1.60
C MET A 131 -13.58 -6.64 0.78
N ASP A 132 -14.25 -5.67 0.14
CA ASP A 132 -15.44 -5.93 -0.68
C ASP A 132 -15.12 -6.90 -1.84
N ASP A 133 -13.88 -6.85 -2.34
CA ASP A 133 -13.36 -7.64 -3.46
C ASP A 133 -12.50 -8.85 -3.00
N ALA A 134 -12.84 -9.48 -1.87
CA ALA A 134 -12.09 -10.61 -1.32
C ALA A 134 -11.91 -11.79 -2.29
N GLU A 135 -12.82 -11.95 -3.25
CA GLU A 135 -12.76 -12.94 -4.33
C GLU A 135 -11.66 -12.67 -5.37
N LEU A 136 -11.19 -11.43 -5.47
CA LEU A 136 -10.09 -11.05 -6.36
C LEU A 136 -8.71 -11.37 -5.78
N VAL A 137 -8.64 -11.68 -4.48
CA VAL A 137 -7.38 -11.98 -3.78
C VAL A 137 -6.91 -13.39 -4.12
N ASP A 138 -5.69 -13.48 -4.65
CA ASP A 138 -5.07 -14.75 -5.02
C ASP A 138 -4.39 -15.44 -3.82
N GLN A 139 -3.90 -14.63 -2.86
CA GLN A 139 -3.23 -15.12 -1.66
C GLN A 139 -3.52 -14.22 -0.46
N TRP A 140 -3.85 -14.82 0.67
CA TRP A 140 -3.97 -14.11 1.94
C TRP A 140 -2.73 -14.29 2.80
N ILE A 141 -2.24 -13.20 3.38
CA ILE A 141 -1.15 -13.20 4.35
C ILE A 141 -1.58 -12.57 5.66
N THR A 142 -0.95 -13.01 6.74
CA THR A 142 -1.17 -12.46 8.08
C THR A 142 0.17 -12.18 8.75
N ILE A 143 0.19 -11.15 9.61
CA ILE A 143 1.31 -10.86 10.50
C ILE A 143 1.01 -11.55 11.83
N PRO A 144 1.73 -12.62 12.22
CA PRO A 144 1.44 -13.34 13.45
C PRO A 144 1.64 -12.45 14.70
N HIS A 145 0.60 -12.30 15.50
CA HIS A 145 0.66 -11.58 16.76
C HIS A 145 1.03 -12.53 17.90
N ARG A 146 1.95 -12.10 18.77
CA ARG A 146 2.37 -12.88 19.95
C ARG A 146 1.87 -12.29 21.27
N GLY A 147 1.26 -11.12 21.21
CA GLY A 147 0.70 -10.39 22.34
C GLY A 147 -0.82 -10.50 22.40
N ARG A 148 -1.44 -9.58 23.16
CA ARG A 148 -2.90 -9.49 23.31
C ARG A 148 -3.57 -8.57 22.28
N SER A 149 -2.79 -7.92 21.43
CA SER A 149 -3.33 -7.05 20.38
C SER A 149 -3.95 -7.90 19.28
N GLU A 150 -5.15 -7.55 18.87
CA GLU A 150 -5.88 -8.27 17.82
C GLU A 150 -5.49 -7.82 16.41
N SER A 151 -4.97 -6.58 16.28
CA SER A 151 -4.52 -6.03 15.00
C SER A 151 -3.39 -5.02 15.18
N LEU A 152 -2.69 -4.71 14.09
CA LEU A 152 -1.76 -3.59 13.96
C LEU A 152 -2.48 -2.42 13.27
N ASN A 153 -2.01 -1.21 13.53
CA ASN A 153 -2.36 -0.08 12.70
C ASN A 153 -2.03 -0.41 11.22
N VAL A 154 -2.94 -0.09 10.30
CA VAL A 154 -2.82 -0.47 8.87
C VAL A 154 -1.52 -0.01 8.23
N ALA A 155 -1.03 1.19 8.54
CA ALA A 155 0.23 1.69 8.01
C ALA A 155 1.45 0.96 8.61
N MET A 156 1.36 0.51 9.86
CA MET A 156 2.41 -0.33 10.46
C MET A 156 2.43 -1.72 9.84
N ALA A 157 1.27 -2.32 9.59
CA ALA A 157 1.15 -3.58 8.87
C ALA A 157 1.74 -3.45 7.45
N ALA A 158 1.35 -2.40 6.72
CA ALA A 158 1.92 -2.08 5.42
C ALA A 158 3.45 -2.00 5.46
N THR A 159 4.01 -1.30 6.46
CA THR A 159 5.46 -1.17 6.61
C THR A 159 6.14 -2.53 6.75
N VAL A 160 5.64 -3.38 7.64
CA VAL A 160 6.22 -4.72 7.88
C VAL A 160 6.20 -5.55 6.60
N VAL A 161 5.06 -5.57 5.87
CA VAL A 161 4.93 -6.36 4.64
C VAL A 161 5.78 -5.78 3.50
N CYS A 162 5.83 -4.46 3.32
CA CYS A 162 6.65 -3.83 2.28
C CYS A 162 8.14 -4.21 2.43
N PHE A 163 8.68 -4.17 3.65
CA PHE A 163 10.07 -4.54 3.89
C PHE A 163 10.33 -6.04 3.75
N GLU A 164 9.34 -6.89 4.01
CA GLU A 164 9.45 -8.32 3.67
C GLU A 164 9.49 -8.55 2.16
N VAL A 165 8.65 -7.82 1.38
CA VAL A 165 8.73 -7.85 -0.09
C VAL A 165 10.13 -7.47 -0.56
N ALA A 166 10.67 -6.35 -0.07
CA ALA A 166 12.02 -5.92 -0.39
C ALA A 166 13.06 -7.00 -0.06
N HIS A 167 12.99 -7.57 1.16
CA HIS A 167 13.91 -8.62 1.62
C HIS A 167 13.88 -9.87 0.72
N GLN A 168 12.68 -10.35 0.36
CA GLN A 168 12.57 -11.53 -0.51
C GLN A 168 13.07 -11.26 -1.92
N ARG A 169 12.84 -10.06 -2.47
CA ARG A 169 13.32 -9.67 -3.81
C ARG A 169 14.84 -9.51 -3.85
N ASP A 170 15.44 -8.94 -2.81
CA ASP A 170 16.91 -8.83 -2.71
C ASP A 170 17.61 -10.21 -2.65
N ASN A 171 16.94 -11.21 -2.05
CA ASN A 171 17.47 -12.56 -1.95
C ASN A 171 17.14 -13.46 -3.15
N ALA A 172 16.27 -13.03 -4.06
CA ALA A 172 15.88 -13.79 -5.25
C ALA A 172 16.78 -13.45 -6.48
N ASN A 173 17.59 -12.39 -6.39
CA ASN A 173 18.57 -11.95 -7.38
C ASN A 173 19.96 -12.44 -6.98
#